data_c18ff09f8cc9ea715ae79cbb97107b0f
#
_entry.id   c18ff09f8cc9ea715ae79cbb97107b0f
#
_cell.length_a   1.000
_cell.length_b   1.000
_cell.length_c   1.000
_cell.angle_alpha   90.00
_cell.angle_beta   90.00
_cell.angle_gamma   90.00
#
_symmetry.space_group_name_H-M   'P 1'
#
loop_
_entity.id
_entity.type
_entity.pdbx_description
1 polymer ?
#
loop_
_entity_poly.entity_id
_entity_poly.type
_entity_poly.pdbx_seq_one_letter_code
_entity_poly.pdbx_strand_id
1 'polypeptide(L)'
;QYIQAVNSKYISGIAREHAYRADLENLIKNIVPHIDVTNEPANVTDCGNPDYVLTEDNIPRGFIEAKDVGKDLNDKTLNKNQFDRYRKALDNLIITDYLWFQFFQHEELVHEIRIGEIQNGKVVPLTDNFSQFESLIKDFVEVKGVTIKSPQKLAKMMAGKARLLQDILEKAITSDEETLSN
;
A
#
# COMPACT_ATOMS: atom_id res chain seq x y z
N GLN A 1 -19.40 3.33 9.48
CA GLN A 1 -18.96 4.70 9.08
C GLN A 1 -18.17 4.69 7.77
N TYR A 2 -17.06 3.92 7.65
CA TYR A 2 -16.18 3.93 6.48
C TYR A 2 -16.93 3.66 5.16
N ILE A 3 -17.64 2.53 5.05
CA ILE A 3 -18.39 2.16 3.82
C ILE A 3 -19.47 3.20 3.50
N GLN A 4 -20.08 3.83 4.50
CA GLN A 4 -21.05 4.92 4.26
C GLN A 4 -20.38 6.16 3.66
N ALA A 5 -19.18 6.53 4.13
CA ALA A 5 -18.43 7.64 3.58
C ALA A 5 -18.00 7.36 2.13
N VAL A 6 -17.48 6.16 1.86
CA VAL A 6 -17.14 5.71 0.50
C VAL A 6 -18.38 5.74 -0.40
N ASN A 7 -19.51 5.19 0.04
CA ASN A 7 -20.76 5.21 -0.73
C ASN A 7 -21.23 6.62 -1.05
N SER A 8 -21.21 7.54 -0.08
CA SER A 8 -21.65 8.92 -0.29
C SER A 8 -20.84 9.62 -1.38
N LYS A 9 -19.53 9.39 -1.41
CA LYS A 9 -18.63 9.91 -2.44
C LYS A 9 -18.84 9.21 -3.77
N TYR A 10 -19.03 7.90 -3.77
CA TYR A 10 -19.23 7.09 -4.98
C TYR A 10 -20.50 7.51 -5.74
N ILE A 11 -21.63 7.63 -5.04
CA ILE A 11 -22.92 8.03 -5.67
C ILE A 11 -22.92 9.48 -6.16
N SER A 12 -22.00 10.34 -5.69
CA SER A 12 -21.87 11.70 -6.23
C SER A 12 -21.43 11.73 -7.69
N GLY A 13 -20.78 10.66 -8.16
CA GLY A 13 -20.29 10.51 -9.53
C GLY A 13 -19.09 11.39 -9.91
N ILE A 14 -18.65 12.27 -9.01
CA ILE A 14 -17.51 13.19 -9.25
C ILE A 14 -16.24 12.82 -8.47
N ALA A 15 -16.37 11.92 -7.50
CA ALA A 15 -15.24 11.47 -6.69
C ALA A 15 -14.26 10.60 -7.52
N ARG A 16 -12.97 10.87 -7.35
CA ARG A 16 -11.87 10.09 -7.91
C ARG A 16 -11.06 9.50 -6.76
N GLU A 17 -10.09 8.67 -7.07
CA GLU A 17 -9.21 7.96 -6.13
C GLU A 17 -8.81 8.81 -4.92
N HIS A 18 -8.31 10.03 -5.14
CA HIS A 18 -7.88 10.93 -4.06
C HIS A 18 -9.01 11.32 -3.08
N ALA A 19 -10.27 11.31 -3.51
CA ALA A 19 -11.39 11.70 -2.66
C ALA A 19 -11.62 10.73 -1.48
N TYR A 20 -11.20 9.47 -1.62
CA TYR A 20 -11.39 8.42 -0.63
C TYR A 20 -10.23 8.28 0.35
N ARG A 21 -9.10 8.95 0.08
CA ARG A 21 -7.84 8.75 0.82
C ARG A 21 -7.97 9.03 2.32
N ALA A 22 -8.61 10.12 2.69
CA ALA A 22 -8.81 10.45 4.11
C ALA A 22 -9.68 9.42 4.85
N ASP A 23 -10.65 8.81 4.16
CA ASP A 23 -11.50 7.78 4.79
C ASP A 23 -10.69 6.51 5.07
N LEU A 24 -9.84 6.09 4.13
CA LEU A 24 -8.98 4.92 4.32
C LEU A 24 -7.93 5.17 5.41
N GLU A 25 -7.32 6.34 5.43
CA GLU A 25 -6.38 6.74 6.49
C GLU A 25 -7.05 6.65 7.87
N ASN A 26 -8.25 7.23 8.02
CA ASN A 26 -9.00 7.17 9.27
C ASN A 26 -9.40 5.73 9.65
N LEU A 27 -9.76 4.89 8.68
CA LEU A 27 -10.07 3.48 8.93
C LEU A 27 -8.85 2.76 9.50
N ILE A 28 -7.69 2.89 8.87
CA ILE A 28 -6.45 2.24 9.34
C ILE A 28 -6.06 2.74 10.74
N LYS A 29 -6.06 4.06 10.97
CA LYS A 29 -5.76 4.65 12.29
C LYS A 29 -6.71 4.19 13.39
N ASN A 30 -7.98 3.95 13.07
CA ASN A 30 -8.93 3.40 14.06
C ASN A 30 -8.65 1.93 14.40
N ILE A 31 -8.15 1.14 13.45
CA ILE A 31 -7.83 -0.28 13.67
C ILE A 31 -6.49 -0.43 14.41
N VAL A 32 -5.49 0.37 14.03
CA VAL A 32 -4.10 0.32 14.55
C VAL A 32 -3.64 1.72 14.97
N PRO A 33 -4.11 2.23 16.13
CA PRO A 33 -3.88 3.62 16.56
C PRO A 33 -2.42 3.99 16.82
N HIS A 34 -1.54 3.00 17.00
CA HIS A 34 -0.10 3.18 17.23
C HIS A 34 0.69 3.33 15.91
N ILE A 35 0.03 3.16 14.77
CA ILE A 35 0.66 3.29 13.45
C ILE A 35 0.39 4.67 12.88
N ASP A 36 1.44 5.35 12.48
CA ASP A 36 1.34 6.57 11.69
C ASP A 36 1.04 6.22 10.23
N VAL A 37 0.03 6.86 9.66
CA VAL A 37 -0.35 6.70 8.26
C VAL A 37 -0.05 7.99 7.53
N THR A 38 0.92 7.97 6.62
CA THR A 38 1.29 9.10 5.78
C THR A 38 0.76 8.91 4.38
N ASN A 39 -0.08 9.84 3.94
CA ASN A 39 -0.62 9.89 2.60
C ASN A 39 0.33 10.71 1.70
N GLU A 40 0.54 10.28 0.45
CA GLU A 40 1.46 10.91 -0.51
C GLU A 40 2.87 11.17 0.06
N PRO A 41 3.55 10.14 0.58
CA PRO A 41 4.87 10.34 1.14
C PRO A 41 5.86 10.83 0.07
N ALA A 42 6.68 11.82 0.41
CA ALA A 42 7.70 12.31 -0.49
C ALA A 42 8.83 11.28 -0.66
N ASN A 43 9.12 10.87 -1.89
CA ASN A 43 10.28 10.05 -2.30
C ASN A 43 10.60 8.86 -1.39
N VAL A 44 9.70 7.88 -1.35
CA VAL A 44 9.87 6.73 -0.44
C VAL A 44 10.74 5.64 -1.04
N THR A 45 10.73 5.46 -2.36
CA THR A 45 11.47 4.40 -3.03
C THR A 45 11.76 4.71 -4.50
N ASP A 46 12.78 4.08 -5.08
CA ASP A 46 13.07 4.16 -6.53
C ASP A 46 12.04 3.47 -7.42
N CYS A 47 11.11 2.71 -6.82
CA CYS A 47 10.01 2.07 -7.55
C CYS A 47 8.81 3.02 -7.80
N GLY A 48 8.83 4.21 -7.23
CA GLY A 48 7.75 5.19 -7.23
C GLY A 48 7.22 5.46 -5.83
N ASN A 49 6.26 6.37 -5.72
CA ASN A 49 5.65 6.72 -4.45
C ASN A 49 4.34 5.94 -4.29
N PRO A 50 4.24 5.02 -3.33
CA PRO A 50 2.95 4.43 -2.97
C PRO A 50 2.03 5.50 -2.39
N ASP A 51 0.72 5.30 -2.48
CA ASP A 51 -0.25 6.28 -1.98
C ASP A 51 -0.15 6.48 -0.47
N TYR A 52 0.24 5.43 0.28
CA TYR A 52 0.43 5.54 1.73
C TYR A 52 1.64 4.74 2.20
N VAL A 53 2.26 5.26 3.26
CA VAL A 53 3.23 4.54 4.09
C VAL A 53 2.69 4.43 5.51
N LEU A 54 2.75 3.23 6.06
CA LEU A 54 2.45 2.92 7.44
C LEU A 54 3.76 2.82 8.22
N THR A 55 3.92 3.62 9.28
CA THR A 55 5.14 3.62 10.07
C THR A 55 4.86 3.45 11.57
N GLU A 56 5.78 2.83 12.27
CA GLU A 56 5.84 2.78 13.73
C GLU A 56 7.23 3.24 14.15
N ASP A 57 7.33 4.27 14.99
CA ASP A 57 8.59 4.88 15.40
C ASP A 57 9.50 5.27 14.20
N ASN A 58 8.92 5.81 13.14
CA ASN A 58 9.56 6.14 11.86
C ASN A 58 10.10 4.93 11.07
N ILE A 59 9.76 3.70 11.46
CA ILE A 59 10.14 2.50 10.74
C ILE A 59 8.97 2.06 9.85
N PRO A 60 9.13 1.95 8.53
CA PRO A 60 8.08 1.46 7.64
C PRO A 60 7.64 0.05 8.02
N ARG A 61 6.34 -0.13 8.24
CA ARG A 61 5.68 -1.42 8.49
C ARG A 61 5.02 -1.97 7.24
N GLY A 62 4.55 -1.09 6.37
CA GLY A 62 3.92 -1.49 5.13
C GLY A 62 3.52 -0.31 4.27
N PHE A 63 3.03 -0.62 3.09
CA PHE A 63 2.67 0.34 2.06
C PHE A 63 1.28 0.04 1.52
N ILE A 64 0.56 1.06 1.05
CA ILE A 64 -0.73 0.88 0.40
C ILE A 64 -0.73 1.63 -0.92
N GLU A 65 -1.19 0.95 -1.96
CA GLU A 65 -1.50 1.51 -3.28
C GLU A 65 -3.00 1.41 -3.50
N ALA A 66 -3.64 2.54 -3.75
CA ALA A 66 -5.07 2.61 -3.98
C ALA A 66 -5.40 2.81 -5.47
N LYS A 67 -6.60 2.43 -5.86
CA LYS A 67 -7.16 2.63 -7.20
C LYS A 67 -8.59 3.13 -7.07
N ASP A 68 -9.15 3.67 -8.15
CA ASP A 68 -10.55 4.09 -8.18
C ASP A 68 -11.48 2.96 -7.72
N VAL A 69 -12.50 3.31 -6.94
CA VAL A 69 -13.53 2.38 -6.44
C VAL A 69 -14.16 1.59 -7.58
N GLY A 70 -14.20 0.28 -7.43
CA GLY A 70 -14.77 -0.66 -8.41
C GLY A 70 -13.81 -1.05 -9.53
N LYS A 71 -12.53 -0.69 -9.45
CA LYS A 71 -11.51 -1.20 -10.38
C LYS A 71 -11.22 -2.67 -10.11
N ASP A 72 -11.09 -3.44 -11.20
CA ASP A 72 -10.60 -4.81 -11.10
C ASP A 72 -9.08 -4.80 -10.84
N LEU A 73 -8.68 -5.15 -9.62
CA LEU A 73 -7.28 -5.19 -9.21
C LEU A 73 -6.50 -6.32 -9.91
N ASN A 74 -7.20 -7.29 -10.50
CA ASN A 74 -6.61 -8.39 -11.28
C ASN A 74 -6.47 -8.08 -12.77
N ASP A 75 -6.96 -6.91 -13.22
CA ASP A 75 -6.83 -6.54 -14.63
C ASP A 75 -5.35 -6.35 -15.01
N LYS A 76 -4.85 -7.29 -15.81
CA LYS A 76 -3.46 -7.32 -16.28
C LYS A 76 -3.10 -6.17 -17.23
N THR A 77 -4.08 -5.43 -17.72
CA THR A 77 -3.87 -4.28 -18.61
C THR A 77 -3.67 -2.97 -17.83
N LEU A 78 -4.21 -2.91 -16.60
CA LEU A 78 -4.12 -1.75 -15.73
C LEU A 78 -2.82 -1.80 -14.92
N ASN A 79 -1.91 -0.87 -15.20
CA ASN A 79 -0.72 -0.59 -14.38
C ASN A 79 0.17 -1.81 -14.02
N LYS A 80 0.16 -2.87 -14.86
CA LYS A 80 0.98 -4.07 -14.64
C LYS A 80 2.42 -3.72 -14.25
N ASN A 81 3.04 -2.80 -14.97
CA ASN A 81 4.41 -2.37 -14.72
C ASN A 81 4.58 -1.67 -13.36
N GLN A 82 3.56 -0.94 -12.88
CA GLN A 82 3.57 -0.27 -11.60
C GLN A 82 3.38 -1.29 -10.47
N PHE A 83 2.37 -2.15 -10.56
CA PHE A 83 2.12 -3.19 -9.55
C PHE A 83 3.27 -4.20 -9.46
N ASP A 84 3.85 -4.60 -10.59
CA ASP A 84 5.01 -5.49 -10.60
C ASP A 84 6.24 -4.83 -9.97
N ARG A 85 6.46 -3.52 -10.19
CA ARG A 85 7.53 -2.78 -9.52
C ARG A 85 7.31 -2.71 -8.02
N TYR A 86 6.11 -2.33 -7.58
CA TYR A 86 5.79 -2.22 -6.15
C TYR A 86 5.89 -3.56 -5.44
N ARG A 87 5.33 -4.63 -6.00
CA ARG A 87 5.43 -5.97 -5.43
C ARG A 87 6.87 -6.47 -5.29
N LYS A 88 7.74 -6.09 -6.23
CA LYS A 88 9.17 -6.46 -6.19
C LYS A 88 9.98 -5.64 -5.19
N ALA A 89 9.64 -4.38 -5.02
CA ALA A 89 10.40 -3.44 -4.22
C ALA A 89 9.91 -3.35 -2.76
N LEU A 90 8.60 -3.57 -2.53
CA LEU A 90 7.96 -3.41 -1.24
C LEU A 90 7.65 -4.78 -0.64
N ASP A 91 8.32 -5.09 0.46
CA ASP A 91 8.20 -6.39 1.13
C ASP A 91 6.80 -6.65 1.71
N ASN A 92 6.04 -5.60 2.06
CA ASN A 92 4.73 -5.66 2.68
C ASN A 92 3.82 -4.59 2.06
N LEU A 93 2.89 -5.00 1.20
CA LEU A 93 2.09 -4.10 0.37
C LEU A 93 0.61 -4.51 0.37
N ILE A 94 -0.27 -3.53 0.52
CA ILE A 94 -1.70 -3.67 0.20
C ILE A 94 -1.97 -2.96 -1.13
N ILE A 95 -2.71 -3.63 -2.03
CA ILE A 95 -3.34 -3.00 -3.19
C ILE A 95 -4.85 -3.01 -2.96
N THR A 96 -5.52 -1.86 -3.17
CA THR A 96 -6.95 -1.73 -2.88
C THR A 96 -7.68 -0.81 -3.85
N ASP A 97 -8.98 -1.08 -4.07
CA ASP A 97 -9.95 -0.16 -4.65
C ASP A 97 -10.87 0.45 -3.58
N TYR A 98 -10.42 0.51 -2.32
CA TYR A 98 -11.17 0.93 -1.13
C TYR A 98 -12.26 -0.04 -0.63
N LEU A 99 -12.65 -1.05 -1.43
CA LEU A 99 -13.64 -2.08 -1.07
C LEU A 99 -13.02 -3.47 -1.05
N TRP A 100 -12.08 -3.72 -1.93
CA TRP A 100 -11.32 -4.95 -2.05
C TRP A 100 -9.87 -4.69 -1.68
N PHE A 101 -9.31 -5.51 -0.81
CA PHE A 101 -7.94 -5.42 -0.30
C PHE A 101 -7.19 -6.69 -0.62
N GLN A 102 -6.07 -6.55 -1.31
CA GLN A 102 -5.12 -7.62 -1.62
C GLN A 102 -3.83 -7.38 -0.85
N PHE A 103 -3.43 -8.34 -0.03
CA PHE A 103 -2.25 -8.27 0.82
C PHE A 103 -1.12 -9.07 0.20
N PHE A 104 0.00 -8.41 -0.07
CA PHE A 104 1.18 -9.00 -0.66
C PHE A 104 2.33 -9.00 0.33
N GLN A 105 3.03 -10.14 0.42
CA GLN A 105 4.29 -10.26 1.15
C GLN A 105 5.33 -10.86 0.21
N HIS A 106 6.45 -10.15 0.01
CA HIS A 106 7.54 -10.59 -0.87
C HIS A 106 7.07 -11.02 -2.25
N GLU A 107 6.31 -10.19 -2.93
CA GLU A 107 5.72 -10.41 -4.26
C GLU A 107 4.52 -11.39 -4.29
N GLU A 108 4.29 -12.17 -3.22
CA GLU A 108 3.23 -13.17 -3.19
C GLU A 108 1.94 -12.61 -2.59
N LEU A 109 0.80 -12.87 -3.23
CA LEU A 109 -0.53 -12.60 -2.66
C LEU A 109 -0.76 -13.59 -1.51
N VAL A 110 -0.81 -13.08 -0.28
CA VAL A 110 -1.00 -13.92 0.92
C VAL A 110 -2.45 -13.94 1.40
N HIS A 111 -3.15 -12.82 1.24
CA HIS A 111 -4.57 -12.70 1.61
C HIS A 111 -5.29 -11.74 0.67
N GLU A 112 -6.60 -11.93 0.53
CA GLU A 112 -7.50 -10.94 -0.07
C GLU A 112 -8.84 -10.95 0.65
N ILE A 113 -9.49 -9.79 0.73
CA ILE A 113 -10.79 -9.63 1.37
C ILE A 113 -11.55 -8.45 0.78
N ARG A 114 -12.86 -8.59 0.68
CA ARG A 114 -13.78 -7.49 0.33
C ARG A 114 -14.57 -7.08 1.57
N ILE A 115 -14.64 -5.77 1.84
CA ILE A 115 -15.43 -5.21 2.92
C ILE A 115 -16.67 -4.48 2.40
N GLY A 116 -16.78 -4.34 1.09
CA GLY A 116 -17.93 -3.78 0.39
C GLY A 116 -17.94 -4.21 -1.06
N GLU A 117 -19.07 -4.02 -1.70
CA GLU A 117 -19.26 -4.29 -3.12
C GLU A 117 -20.21 -3.28 -3.75
N ILE A 118 -20.18 -3.18 -5.09
CA ILE A 118 -21.07 -2.29 -5.83
C ILE A 118 -22.31 -3.08 -6.27
N GLN A 119 -23.46 -2.71 -5.75
CA GLN A 119 -24.77 -3.24 -6.14
C GLN A 119 -25.69 -2.12 -6.60
N ASN A 120 -26.26 -2.23 -7.78
CA ASN A 120 -27.21 -1.23 -8.32
C ASN A 120 -26.70 0.22 -8.24
N GLY A 121 -25.41 0.44 -8.53
CA GLY A 121 -24.79 1.77 -8.51
C GLY A 121 -24.54 2.37 -7.11
N LYS A 122 -24.58 1.54 -6.07
CA LYS A 122 -24.29 1.92 -4.68
C LYS A 122 -23.28 0.97 -4.07
N VAL A 123 -22.48 1.48 -3.12
CA VAL A 123 -21.58 0.64 -2.33
C VAL A 123 -22.36 0.05 -1.16
N VAL A 124 -22.36 -1.29 -1.06
CA VAL A 124 -23.03 -2.07 -0.01
C VAL A 124 -21.98 -2.71 0.89
N PRO A 125 -22.13 -2.67 2.23
CA PRO A 125 -21.17 -3.28 3.14
C PRO A 125 -21.28 -4.81 3.15
N LEU A 126 -20.13 -5.48 3.25
CA LEU A 126 -20.00 -6.90 3.53
C LEU A 126 -19.63 -7.09 5.00
N THR A 127 -20.60 -6.91 5.88
CA THR A 127 -20.40 -6.81 7.34
C THR A 127 -19.74 -8.04 7.95
N ASP A 128 -19.99 -9.22 7.41
CA ASP A 128 -19.45 -10.49 7.90
C ASP A 128 -17.91 -10.55 7.77
N ASN A 129 -17.36 -9.75 6.87
CA ASN A 129 -15.93 -9.69 6.61
C ASN A 129 -15.18 -8.67 7.49
N PHE A 130 -15.87 -7.82 8.24
CA PHE A 130 -15.23 -6.71 8.96
C PHE A 130 -14.27 -7.18 10.04
N SER A 131 -14.64 -8.20 10.81
CA SER A 131 -13.76 -8.76 11.85
C SER A 131 -12.49 -9.38 11.27
N GLN A 132 -12.63 -10.10 10.15
CA GLN A 132 -11.48 -10.68 9.46
C GLN A 132 -10.59 -9.59 8.87
N PHE A 133 -11.16 -8.55 8.27
CA PHE A 133 -10.42 -7.41 7.74
C PHE A 133 -9.61 -6.71 8.84
N GLU A 134 -10.24 -6.45 10.00
CA GLU A 134 -9.57 -5.86 11.14
C GLU A 134 -8.36 -6.70 11.60
N SER A 135 -8.52 -8.02 11.68
CA SER A 135 -7.41 -8.93 12.01
C SER A 135 -6.30 -8.89 10.98
N LEU A 136 -6.64 -8.90 9.68
CA LEU A 136 -5.64 -8.83 8.59
C LEU A 136 -4.84 -7.53 8.61
N ILE A 137 -5.46 -6.38 8.92
CA ILE A 137 -4.74 -5.09 9.07
C ILE A 137 -3.79 -5.13 10.28
N LYS A 138 -4.22 -5.69 11.41
CA LYS A 138 -3.36 -5.85 12.60
C LYS A 138 -2.16 -6.74 12.29
N ASP A 139 -2.40 -7.90 11.69
CA ASP A 139 -1.34 -8.83 11.30
C ASP A 139 -0.37 -8.19 10.28
N PHE A 140 -0.91 -7.39 9.35
CA PHE A 140 -0.12 -6.69 8.33
C PHE A 140 0.91 -5.74 8.93
N VAL A 141 0.56 -4.96 9.94
CA VAL A 141 1.49 -4.00 10.57
C VAL A 141 2.42 -4.65 11.59
N GLU A 142 2.04 -5.82 12.12
CA GLU A 142 2.83 -6.57 13.10
C GLU A 142 3.91 -7.46 12.48
N VAL A 143 4.02 -7.52 11.14
CA VAL A 143 5.03 -8.35 10.46
C VAL A 143 6.43 -8.03 10.99
N LYS A 144 6.84 -8.77 12.00
CA LYS A 144 8.19 -8.77 12.55
C LYS A 144 9.05 -9.69 11.69
N GLY A 145 9.90 -9.12 10.85
CA GLY A 145 10.98 -9.76 10.12
C GLY A 145 10.69 -11.17 9.60
N VAL A 146 10.67 -11.32 8.30
CA VAL A 146 10.41 -12.63 7.66
C VAL A 146 11.54 -13.59 7.94
N THR A 147 11.22 -14.75 8.46
CA THR A 147 12.15 -15.89 8.47
C THR A 147 12.35 -16.35 7.02
N ILE A 148 13.45 -15.93 6.41
CA ILE A 148 13.79 -16.31 5.04
C ILE A 148 14.24 -17.76 5.04
N LYS A 149 13.38 -18.65 4.56
CA LYS A 149 13.65 -20.10 4.52
C LYS A 149 14.52 -20.55 3.34
N SER A 150 14.81 -19.66 2.39
CA SER A 150 15.57 -19.98 1.17
C SER A 150 16.79 -19.07 1.04
N PRO A 151 18.03 -19.64 0.94
CA PRO A 151 19.24 -18.86 0.69
C PRO A 151 19.15 -18.03 -0.60
N GLN A 152 18.47 -18.53 -1.63
CA GLN A 152 18.30 -17.83 -2.90
C GLN A 152 17.37 -16.62 -2.74
N LYS A 153 16.28 -16.76 -1.95
CA LYS A 153 15.35 -15.65 -1.64
C LYS A 153 16.09 -14.57 -0.82
N LEU A 154 16.90 -14.97 0.15
CA LEU A 154 17.74 -14.04 0.92
C LEU A 154 18.72 -13.28 0.02
N ALA A 155 19.44 -13.99 -0.85
CA ALA A 155 20.40 -13.37 -1.76
C ALA A 155 19.71 -12.35 -2.70
N LYS A 156 18.52 -12.68 -3.24
CA LYS A 156 17.75 -11.78 -4.10
C LYS A 156 17.31 -10.52 -3.35
N MET A 157 16.82 -10.67 -2.12
CA MET A 157 16.42 -9.55 -1.27
C MET A 157 17.62 -8.66 -0.91
N MET A 158 18.74 -9.24 -0.51
CA MET A 158 19.98 -8.50 -0.20
C MET A 158 20.49 -7.74 -1.43
N ALA A 159 20.49 -8.36 -2.61
CA ALA A 159 20.88 -7.70 -3.85
C ALA A 159 19.95 -6.53 -4.22
N GLY A 160 18.64 -6.65 -3.97
CA GLY A 160 17.67 -5.56 -4.15
C GLY A 160 17.96 -4.39 -3.21
N LYS A 161 18.14 -4.67 -1.92
CA LYS A 161 18.45 -3.64 -0.90
C LYS A 161 19.83 -2.99 -1.12
N ALA A 162 20.82 -3.74 -1.57
CA ALA A 162 22.14 -3.20 -1.91
C ALA A 162 22.08 -2.23 -3.10
N ARG A 163 21.32 -2.55 -4.15
CA ARG A 163 21.11 -1.63 -5.27
C ARG A 163 20.39 -0.35 -4.83
N LEU A 164 19.35 -0.48 -4.00
CA LEU A 164 18.64 0.67 -3.45
C LEU A 164 19.59 1.59 -2.67
N LEU A 165 20.44 1.03 -1.81
CA LEU A 165 21.45 1.80 -1.08
C LEU A 165 22.48 2.46 -2.02
N GLN A 166 22.92 1.77 -3.07
CA GLN A 166 23.81 2.32 -4.07
C GLN A 166 23.18 3.53 -4.77
N ASP A 167 21.94 3.39 -5.24
CA ASP A 167 21.21 4.47 -5.93
C ASP A 167 20.98 5.68 -5.03
N ILE A 168 20.67 5.46 -3.73
CA ILE A 168 20.52 6.54 -2.75
C ILE A 168 21.87 7.28 -2.54
N LEU A 169 22.96 6.55 -2.39
CA LEU A 169 24.28 7.12 -2.21
C LEU A 169 24.74 7.90 -3.45
N GLU A 170 24.55 7.36 -4.65
CA GLU A 170 24.88 8.04 -5.91
C GLU A 170 24.10 9.36 -6.05
N LYS A 171 22.79 9.37 -5.73
CA LYS A 171 21.97 10.59 -5.77
C LYS A 171 22.41 11.60 -4.71
N ALA A 172 22.75 11.16 -3.50
CA ALA A 172 23.23 12.05 -2.44
C ALA A 172 24.54 12.73 -2.86
N ILE A 173 25.50 11.96 -3.44
CA ILE A 173 26.80 12.49 -3.88
C ILE A 173 26.61 13.50 -5.04
N THR A 174 25.76 13.16 -6.04
CA THR A 174 25.51 14.08 -7.18
C THR A 174 24.81 15.36 -6.74
N SER A 175 23.87 15.30 -5.78
CA SER A 175 23.23 16.51 -5.26
C SER A 175 24.18 17.42 -4.49
N ASP A 176 25.13 16.85 -3.77
CA ASP A 176 26.17 17.62 -3.05
C ASP A 176 27.17 18.27 -4.02
N GLU A 177 27.53 17.61 -5.12
CA GLU A 177 28.42 18.17 -6.16
C GLU A 177 27.76 19.36 -6.90
N GLU A 178 26.43 19.30 -7.17
CA GLU A 178 25.69 20.39 -7.78
C GLU A 178 25.56 21.62 -6.83
N THR A 179 25.51 21.38 -5.52
CA THR A 179 25.43 22.45 -4.52
C THR A 179 26.78 23.16 -4.29
N LEU A 180 27.89 22.47 -4.54
CA LEU A 180 29.26 23.03 -4.38
C LEU A 180 29.77 23.74 -5.66
N SER A 181 29.07 23.60 -6.79
CA SER A 181 29.47 24.21 -8.08
C SER A 181 28.69 25.49 -8.43
N ASN A 182 27.82 25.97 -7.55
CA ASN A 182 27.10 27.25 -7.62
C ASN A 182 27.54 28.18 -6.50
#